data_def350aac9b1a7191f6f7503f0c9f992
#
_entry.id   def350aac9b1a7191f6f7503f0c9f992
#
_cell.length_a   1.000
_cell.length_b   1.000
_cell.length_c   1.000
_cell.angle_alpha   90.00
_cell.angle_beta   90.00
_cell.angle_gamma   90.00
#
_symmetry.space_group_name_H-M   'P 1'
#
loop_
_entity.id
_entity.type
_entity.pdbx_description
1 polymer ?
#
loop_
_entity_poly.entity_id
_entity_poly.type
_entity_poly.pdbx_seq_one_letter_code
_entity_poly.pdbx_strand_id
1 'polypeptide(L)'
;TVSIYLGLKHLGEVIVAKDGTWSYTLTTPLKDGEYNITATATDIAGHTSATANLPFTIDTRISYFSAEIETTDDSGIVGDNVTNNTRPTFTGKTEPNAIISVINSETGEEVIFKANDKGEWTFNFTSDSVEGVNNLTFTVEDVAGNKKDFSFSYVIDTVAPVPPTVSLEDFVVLPNGIILSGNDLPALVGTAEPKFTILLMRDGKLYDSIEVDSNGTWNYQFSNKFLQGAYDIEIIS
;
A
#
# COMPACT_ATOMS: atom_id res chain seq x y z
N THR A 1 -7.86 -54.69 -15.53
CA THR A 1 -7.02 -53.48 -15.74
C THR A 1 -7.79 -52.22 -15.43
N VAL A 2 -7.06 -51.16 -15.08
CA VAL A 2 -7.61 -49.79 -14.92
C VAL A 2 -6.93 -48.89 -15.94
N SER A 3 -7.70 -48.25 -16.79
CA SER A 3 -7.22 -47.24 -17.75
C SER A 3 -7.41 -45.86 -17.16
N ILE A 4 -6.35 -44.99 -17.19
CA ILE A 4 -6.28 -43.71 -16.52
C ILE A 4 -6.11 -42.61 -17.57
N TYR A 5 -6.84 -41.50 -17.38
CA TYR A 5 -6.84 -40.35 -18.30
C TYR A 5 -6.70 -39.05 -17.53
N LEU A 6 -6.05 -38.04 -18.11
CA LEU A 6 -6.06 -36.67 -17.72
C LEU A 6 -6.77 -35.84 -18.78
N GLY A 7 -8.00 -35.44 -18.51
CA GLY A 7 -8.89 -34.88 -19.52
C GLY A 7 -9.12 -35.93 -20.63
N LEU A 8 -8.74 -35.59 -21.88
CA LEU A 8 -8.82 -36.49 -23.02
C LEU A 8 -7.55 -37.31 -23.28
N LYS A 9 -6.47 -37.04 -22.53
CA LYS A 9 -5.17 -37.71 -22.72
C LYS A 9 -5.15 -39.03 -21.97
N HIS A 10 -4.97 -40.16 -22.65
CA HIS A 10 -4.70 -41.44 -22.03
C HIS A 10 -3.28 -41.42 -21.40
N LEU A 11 -3.22 -41.66 -20.12
CA LEU A 11 -1.95 -41.65 -19.35
C LEU A 11 -1.32 -43.03 -19.30
N GLY A 12 -2.13 -44.10 -19.23
CA GLY A 12 -1.68 -45.49 -19.18
C GLY A 12 -2.69 -46.41 -18.53
N GLU A 13 -2.28 -47.67 -18.40
CA GLU A 13 -3.04 -48.73 -17.75
C GLU A 13 -2.26 -49.34 -16.59
N VAL A 14 -2.99 -49.75 -15.57
CA VAL A 14 -2.44 -50.45 -14.43
C VAL A 14 -3.18 -51.78 -14.19
N ILE A 15 -2.45 -52.78 -13.72
CA ILE A 15 -3.01 -54.06 -13.29
C ILE A 15 -3.44 -53.93 -11.83
N VAL A 16 -4.69 -54.27 -11.55
CA VAL A 16 -5.22 -54.30 -10.20
C VAL A 16 -4.61 -55.46 -9.42
N ALA A 17 -4.10 -55.25 -8.21
CA ALA A 17 -3.60 -56.28 -7.32
C ALA A 17 -4.71 -57.23 -6.85
N LYS A 18 -4.35 -58.37 -6.25
CA LYS A 18 -5.33 -59.39 -5.79
C LYS A 18 -6.25 -58.86 -4.69
N ASP A 19 -5.79 -57.89 -3.94
CA ASP A 19 -6.54 -57.19 -2.86
C ASP A 19 -7.46 -56.06 -3.39
N GLY A 20 -7.46 -55.80 -4.72
CA GLY A 20 -8.24 -54.77 -5.36
C GLY A 20 -7.56 -53.39 -5.42
N THR A 21 -6.35 -53.23 -4.89
CA THR A 21 -5.61 -51.94 -4.92
C THR A 21 -4.86 -51.74 -6.23
N TRP A 22 -4.65 -50.47 -6.56
CA TRP A 22 -3.83 -50.06 -7.70
C TRP A 22 -3.25 -48.66 -7.43
N SER A 23 -2.16 -48.32 -8.11
CA SER A 23 -1.57 -46.98 -8.05
C SER A 23 -1.03 -46.58 -9.43
N TYR A 24 -1.05 -45.29 -9.68
CA TYR A 24 -0.46 -44.68 -10.86
C TYR A 24 0.27 -43.38 -10.48
N THR A 25 1.50 -43.22 -10.94
CA THR A 25 2.31 -42.03 -10.66
C THR A 25 2.52 -41.27 -11.96
N LEU A 26 2.17 -39.98 -11.96
CA LEU A 26 2.46 -39.09 -13.08
C LEU A 26 3.97 -38.90 -13.22
N THR A 27 4.49 -39.11 -14.42
CA THR A 27 5.93 -38.99 -14.72
C THR A 27 6.34 -37.58 -15.13
N THR A 28 5.36 -36.73 -15.47
CA THR A 28 5.58 -35.34 -15.88
C THR A 28 4.88 -34.43 -14.88
N PRO A 29 5.58 -33.45 -14.30
CA PRO A 29 4.95 -32.47 -13.43
C PRO A 29 3.84 -31.70 -14.15
N LEU A 30 2.74 -31.46 -13.45
CA LEU A 30 1.67 -30.59 -13.92
C LEU A 30 2.01 -29.13 -13.57
N LYS A 31 1.52 -28.22 -14.38
CA LYS A 31 1.56 -26.77 -14.08
C LYS A 31 0.40 -26.38 -13.19
N ASP A 32 0.42 -25.17 -12.66
CA ASP A 32 -0.74 -24.61 -11.96
C ASP A 32 -1.97 -24.63 -12.84
N GLY A 33 -3.10 -25.06 -12.27
CA GLY A 33 -4.36 -25.15 -12.98
C GLY A 33 -5.27 -26.26 -12.45
N GLU A 34 -6.47 -26.30 -12.99
CA GLU A 34 -7.49 -27.30 -12.67
C GLU A 34 -7.35 -28.53 -13.57
N TYR A 35 -7.44 -29.68 -12.98
CA TYR A 35 -7.32 -30.98 -13.65
C TYR A 35 -8.42 -31.93 -13.21
N ASN A 36 -8.71 -32.89 -14.08
CA ASN A 36 -9.58 -34.01 -13.74
C ASN A 36 -8.96 -35.31 -14.23
N ILE A 37 -8.59 -36.17 -13.28
CA ILE A 37 -8.21 -37.54 -13.59
C ILE A 37 -9.47 -38.38 -13.65
N THR A 38 -9.58 -39.17 -14.72
CA THR A 38 -10.65 -40.16 -14.86
C THR A 38 -10.08 -41.57 -14.99
N ALA A 39 -10.82 -42.55 -14.48
CA ALA A 39 -10.43 -43.96 -14.54
C ALA A 39 -11.60 -44.82 -14.86
N THR A 40 -11.35 -45.88 -15.68
CA THR A 40 -12.31 -46.97 -15.99
C THR A 40 -11.64 -48.29 -15.72
N ALA A 41 -12.37 -49.23 -15.13
CA ALA A 41 -11.90 -50.59 -14.92
C ALA A 41 -12.48 -51.52 -15.97
N THR A 42 -11.64 -52.44 -16.52
CA THR A 42 -12.07 -53.47 -17.46
C THR A 42 -11.73 -54.85 -16.88
N ASP A 43 -12.71 -55.74 -16.83
CA ASP A 43 -12.55 -57.10 -16.34
C ASP A 43 -11.93 -58.01 -17.41
N ILE A 44 -11.71 -59.30 -17.05
CA ILE A 44 -11.16 -60.29 -17.97
C ILE A 44 -12.13 -60.70 -19.08
N ALA A 45 -13.41 -60.42 -18.92
CA ALA A 45 -14.44 -60.70 -19.91
C ALA A 45 -14.69 -59.49 -20.88
N GLY A 46 -13.99 -58.38 -20.67
CA GLY A 46 -14.09 -57.16 -21.49
C GLY A 46 -15.17 -56.20 -21.06
N HIS A 47 -15.83 -56.38 -19.91
CA HIS A 47 -16.81 -55.40 -19.40
C HIS A 47 -16.10 -54.22 -18.77
N THR A 48 -16.53 -53.01 -19.12
CA THR A 48 -15.96 -51.77 -18.62
C THR A 48 -16.89 -51.12 -17.60
N SER A 49 -16.34 -50.64 -16.49
CA SER A 49 -17.06 -49.93 -15.44
C SER A 49 -17.54 -48.55 -15.89
N ALA A 50 -18.40 -47.92 -15.08
CA ALA A 50 -18.60 -46.48 -15.13
C ALA A 50 -17.30 -45.75 -14.84
N THR A 51 -17.19 -44.52 -15.37
CA THR A 51 -16.01 -43.66 -15.15
C THR A 51 -15.99 -43.09 -13.74
N ALA A 52 -14.88 -43.29 -13.02
CA ALA A 52 -14.57 -42.56 -11.80
C ALA A 52 -13.90 -41.22 -12.16
N ASN A 53 -14.19 -40.20 -11.38
CA ASN A 53 -13.67 -38.83 -11.58
C ASN A 53 -13.00 -38.33 -10.34
N LEU A 54 -11.84 -37.69 -10.50
CA LEU A 54 -11.08 -37.04 -9.44
C LEU A 54 -10.67 -35.62 -9.93
N PRO A 55 -11.48 -34.61 -9.67
CA PRO A 55 -11.06 -33.22 -9.91
C PRO A 55 -10.07 -32.77 -8.83
N PHE A 56 -9.04 -32.04 -9.23
CA PHE A 56 -8.06 -31.45 -8.32
C PHE A 56 -7.40 -30.23 -8.95
N THR A 57 -6.80 -29.37 -8.12
CA THR A 57 -6.07 -28.20 -8.55
C THR A 57 -4.60 -28.35 -8.17
N ILE A 58 -3.71 -27.96 -9.07
CA ILE A 58 -2.30 -27.75 -8.78
C ILE A 58 -2.11 -26.24 -8.60
N ASP A 59 -1.59 -25.85 -7.46
CA ASP A 59 -1.23 -24.48 -7.12
C ASP A 59 0.11 -24.53 -6.39
N THR A 60 1.11 -23.81 -6.91
CA THR A 60 2.50 -23.87 -6.41
C THR A 60 3.05 -22.51 -5.99
N ARG A 61 2.22 -21.47 -5.91
CA ARG A 61 2.69 -20.10 -5.63
C ARG A 61 1.57 -19.16 -5.20
N ILE A 62 1.94 -18.11 -4.47
CA ILE A 62 1.10 -16.93 -4.27
C ILE A 62 1.11 -16.10 -5.55
N SER A 63 -0.05 -15.95 -6.18
CA SER A 63 -0.20 -15.29 -7.49
C SER A 63 -0.15 -13.78 -7.41
N TYR A 64 -0.69 -13.17 -6.34
CA TYR A 64 -0.73 -11.72 -6.15
C TYR A 64 -0.84 -11.33 -4.67
N PHE A 65 -0.39 -10.11 -4.37
CA PHE A 65 -0.55 -9.43 -3.09
C PHE A 65 -0.51 -7.92 -3.31
N SER A 66 -1.35 -7.17 -2.61
CA SER A 66 -1.29 -5.72 -2.51
C SER A 66 -1.53 -5.28 -1.07
N ALA A 67 -0.94 -4.15 -0.69
CA ALA A 67 -1.14 -3.48 0.59
C ALA A 67 -1.14 -1.97 0.36
N GLU A 68 -2.01 -1.26 1.06
CA GLU A 68 -2.10 0.19 1.05
C GLU A 68 -2.65 0.68 2.40
N ILE A 69 -2.44 1.94 2.73
CA ILE A 69 -3.15 2.60 3.83
C ILE A 69 -4.58 2.90 3.36
N GLU A 70 -5.59 2.66 4.23
CA GLU A 70 -6.96 3.05 3.96
C GLU A 70 -7.02 4.56 3.65
N THR A 71 -7.72 4.94 2.58
CA THR A 71 -7.75 6.33 2.10
C THR A 71 -8.21 7.35 3.13
N THR A 72 -9.01 6.93 4.12
CA THR A 72 -9.46 7.76 5.24
C THR A 72 -8.39 8.00 6.30
N ASP A 73 -7.37 7.16 6.35
CA ASP A 73 -6.25 7.20 7.29
C ASP A 73 -4.95 7.70 6.63
N ASP A 74 -4.94 7.82 5.30
CA ASP A 74 -3.82 8.35 4.52
C ASP A 74 -3.98 9.87 4.40
N SER A 75 -3.36 10.60 5.33
CA SER A 75 -3.51 12.05 5.45
C SER A 75 -2.66 12.82 4.43
N GLY A 76 -3.07 14.04 4.11
CA GLY A 76 -2.33 14.87 3.15
C GLY A 76 -2.55 14.42 1.71
N ILE A 77 -1.52 13.91 1.03
CA ILE A 77 -1.59 13.42 -0.34
C ILE A 77 -1.92 11.94 -0.32
N VAL A 78 -3.15 11.59 -0.69
CA VAL A 78 -3.61 10.20 -0.72
C VAL A 78 -2.79 9.34 -1.69
N GLY A 79 -2.29 8.22 -1.20
CA GLY A 79 -1.53 7.23 -1.97
C GLY A 79 -0.01 7.41 -1.92
N ASP A 80 0.50 8.33 -1.11
CA ASP A 80 1.94 8.51 -0.92
C ASP A 80 2.51 7.71 0.28
N ASN A 81 1.62 7.08 1.07
CA ASN A 81 1.92 6.30 2.26
C ASN A 81 2.55 7.14 3.39
N VAL A 82 2.24 8.43 3.45
CA VAL A 82 2.63 9.33 4.55
C VAL A 82 1.38 9.73 5.31
N THR A 83 1.34 9.49 6.62
CA THR A 83 0.15 9.81 7.43
C THR A 83 0.51 10.35 8.80
N ASN A 84 -0.34 11.22 9.36
CA ASN A 84 -0.26 11.67 10.75
C ASN A 84 -1.06 10.77 11.72
N ASN A 85 -1.74 9.74 11.20
CA ASN A 85 -2.42 8.75 12.02
C ASN A 85 -1.41 7.69 12.49
N THR A 86 -1.13 7.64 13.80
CA THR A 86 -0.15 6.69 14.38
C THR A 86 -0.63 5.23 14.37
N ARG A 87 -1.93 4.98 14.10
CA ARG A 87 -2.53 3.65 13.97
C ARG A 87 -3.37 3.54 12.70
N PRO A 88 -2.75 3.68 11.53
CA PRO A 88 -3.50 3.61 10.28
C PRO A 88 -4.09 2.22 10.07
N THR A 89 -5.23 2.18 9.40
CA THR A 89 -5.82 0.96 8.89
C THR A 89 -5.14 0.59 7.58
N PHE A 90 -4.75 -0.66 7.45
CA PHE A 90 -4.18 -1.21 6.22
C PHE A 90 -5.21 -2.08 5.52
N THR A 91 -5.25 -2.00 4.21
CA THR A 91 -6.14 -2.77 3.36
C THR A 91 -5.40 -3.33 2.16
N GLY A 92 -5.97 -4.34 1.53
CA GLY A 92 -5.36 -4.91 0.34
C GLY A 92 -6.05 -6.16 -0.16
N LYS A 93 -5.38 -6.83 -1.08
CA LYS A 93 -5.88 -8.05 -1.71
C LYS A 93 -4.79 -9.09 -1.86
N THR A 94 -5.19 -10.34 -1.71
CA THR A 94 -4.41 -11.53 -2.00
C THR A 94 -5.36 -12.65 -2.42
N GLU A 95 -4.89 -13.87 -2.49
CA GLU A 95 -5.74 -15.01 -2.82
C GLU A 95 -6.85 -15.25 -1.78
N PRO A 96 -8.02 -15.71 -2.23
CA PRO A 96 -9.13 -15.99 -1.33
C PRO A 96 -8.74 -16.95 -0.20
N ASN A 97 -9.15 -16.60 1.02
CA ASN A 97 -8.93 -17.41 2.20
C ASN A 97 -7.45 -17.62 2.60
N ALA A 98 -6.49 -16.90 2.02
CA ALA A 98 -5.11 -16.92 2.45
C ALA A 98 -4.95 -16.43 3.89
N ILE A 99 -4.01 -17.00 4.63
CA ILE A 99 -3.61 -16.56 5.96
C ILE A 99 -2.47 -15.56 5.79
N ILE A 100 -2.56 -14.43 6.49
CA ILE A 100 -1.59 -13.35 6.43
C ILE A 100 -1.07 -13.12 7.84
N SER A 101 0.26 -13.23 8.01
CA SER A 101 0.96 -12.71 9.19
C SER A 101 1.69 -11.45 8.78
N VAL A 102 1.57 -10.39 9.56
CA VAL A 102 2.27 -9.13 9.33
C VAL A 102 3.00 -8.72 10.61
N ILE A 103 4.24 -8.31 10.44
CA ILE A 103 5.06 -7.78 11.53
C ILE A 103 5.52 -6.36 11.17
N ASN A 104 5.38 -5.43 12.12
CA ASN A 104 6.02 -4.12 12.06
C ASN A 104 7.42 -4.24 12.68
N SER A 105 8.46 -3.98 11.91
CA SER A 105 9.86 -4.18 12.33
C SER A 105 10.28 -3.20 13.44
N GLU A 106 9.67 -2.03 13.50
CA GLU A 106 10.01 -0.96 14.44
C GLU A 106 9.36 -1.17 15.81
N THR A 107 8.11 -1.65 15.86
CA THR A 107 7.39 -1.93 17.11
C THR A 107 7.53 -3.37 17.57
N GLY A 108 7.82 -4.29 16.65
CA GLY A 108 7.85 -5.73 16.90
C GLY A 108 6.46 -6.36 17.04
N GLU A 109 5.37 -5.59 16.84
CA GLU A 109 4.01 -6.12 16.89
C GLU A 109 3.72 -7.01 15.67
N GLU A 110 3.16 -8.19 15.92
CA GLU A 110 2.71 -9.14 14.90
C GLU A 110 1.19 -9.29 14.97
N VAL A 111 0.54 -9.28 13.81
CA VAL A 111 -0.90 -9.54 13.65
C VAL A 111 -1.10 -10.64 12.63
N ILE A 112 -1.98 -11.61 12.96
CA ILE A 112 -2.33 -12.71 12.06
C ILE A 112 -3.82 -12.63 11.77
N PHE A 113 -4.18 -12.64 10.48
CA PHE A 113 -5.56 -12.57 10.02
C PHE A 113 -5.75 -13.35 8.73
N LYS A 114 -6.97 -13.38 8.22
CA LYS A 114 -7.34 -14.14 7.03
C LYS A 114 -8.03 -13.24 6.01
N ALA A 115 -7.64 -13.36 4.73
CA ALA A 115 -8.38 -12.75 3.63
C ALA A 115 -9.77 -13.39 3.49
N ASN A 116 -10.76 -12.62 3.06
CA ASN A 116 -12.12 -13.10 2.82
C ASN A 116 -12.19 -14.00 1.56
N ASP A 117 -13.39 -14.45 1.21
CA ASP A 117 -13.67 -15.28 0.02
C ASP A 117 -13.43 -14.58 -1.33
N LYS A 118 -13.21 -13.25 -1.32
CA LYS A 118 -12.82 -12.44 -2.48
C LYS A 118 -11.34 -12.08 -2.48
N GLY A 119 -10.59 -12.54 -1.46
CA GLY A 119 -9.19 -12.20 -1.28
C GLY A 119 -8.94 -10.82 -0.66
N GLU A 120 -9.98 -10.12 -0.20
CA GLU A 120 -9.86 -8.81 0.43
C GLU A 120 -9.50 -8.97 1.91
N TRP A 121 -8.67 -8.07 2.41
CA TRP A 121 -8.28 -8.05 3.81
C TRP A 121 -8.12 -6.62 4.33
N THR A 122 -8.29 -6.47 5.63
CA THR A 122 -8.04 -5.23 6.37
C THR A 122 -7.55 -5.57 7.77
N PHE A 123 -6.66 -4.76 8.31
CA PHE A 123 -6.22 -4.85 9.71
C PHE A 123 -5.65 -3.51 10.17
N ASN A 124 -5.46 -3.37 11.47
CA ASN A 124 -4.68 -2.33 12.12
C ASN A 124 -3.89 -2.90 13.30
N PHE A 125 -2.78 -2.27 13.63
CA PHE A 125 -2.03 -2.56 14.85
C PHE A 125 -2.75 -1.99 16.07
N THR A 126 -2.49 -2.57 17.24
CA THR A 126 -3.02 -2.09 18.53
C THR A 126 -2.10 -1.05 19.17
N SER A 127 -0.82 -1.11 18.87
CA SER A 127 0.21 -0.16 19.28
C SER A 127 0.35 0.97 18.27
N ASP A 128 0.77 2.14 18.76
CA ASP A 128 1.14 3.25 17.88
C ASP A 128 2.42 2.89 17.10
N SER A 129 2.42 3.23 15.82
CA SER A 129 3.61 3.20 14.97
C SER A 129 4.59 4.29 15.41
N VAL A 130 5.87 4.10 15.12
CA VAL A 130 6.89 5.09 15.47
C VAL A 130 6.90 6.24 14.47
N GLU A 131 7.32 7.41 14.93
CA GLU A 131 7.58 8.56 14.05
C GLU A 131 8.63 8.22 13.00
N GLY A 132 8.42 8.64 11.76
CA GLY A 132 9.27 8.31 10.62
C GLY A 132 8.89 7.01 9.91
N VAL A 133 9.85 6.36 9.29
CA VAL A 133 9.63 5.18 8.45
C VAL A 133 9.30 3.95 9.29
N ASN A 134 8.21 3.29 8.95
CA ASN A 134 7.81 1.99 9.47
C ASN A 134 7.84 0.95 8.35
N ASN A 135 8.39 -0.22 8.62
CA ASN A 135 8.54 -1.30 7.66
C ASN A 135 7.72 -2.52 8.07
N LEU A 136 6.84 -2.95 7.19
CA LEU A 136 6.02 -4.14 7.37
C LEU A 136 6.55 -5.29 6.53
N THR A 137 6.62 -6.46 7.15
CA THR A 137 6.83 -7.72 6.43
C THR A 137 5.56 -8.56 6.54
N PHE A 138 4.95 -8.85 5.41
CA PHE A 138 3.80 -9.73 5.30
C PHE A 138 4.27 -11.11 4.86
N THR A 139 3.91 -12.14 5.61
CA THR A 139 4.04 -13.54 5.18
C THR A 139 2.65 -14.04 4.82
N VAL A 140 2.43 -14.36 3.55
CA VAL A 140 1.16 -14.86 3.02
C VAL A 140 1.25 -16.35 2.81
N GLU A 141 0.26 -17.11 3.31
CA GLU A 141 0.09 -18.53 3.09
C GLU A 141 -1.26 -18.80 2.44
N ASP A 142 -1.28 -19.39 1.24
CA ASP A 142 -2.52 -19.74 0.54
C ASP A 142 -3.16 -21.04 1.08
N VAL A 143 -4.29 -21.42 0.49
CA VAL A 143 -5.00 -22.64 0.87
C VAL A 143 -4.30 -23.93 0.42
N ALA A 144 -3.35 -23.84 -0.51
CA ALA A 144 -2.51 -24.96 -0.97
C ALA A 144 -1.25 -25.13 -0.10
N GLY A 145 -0.95 -24.18 0.80
CA GLY A 145 0.21 -24.17 1.70
C GLY A 145 1.44 -23.49 1.12
N ASN A 146 1.31 -22.78 -0.01
CA ASN A 146 2.41 -21.98 -0.54
C ASN A 146 2.62 -20.73 0.31
N LYS A 147 3.90 -20.37 0.57
CA LYS A 147 4.25 -19.19 1.36
C LYS A 147 5.11 -18.22 0.57
N LYS A 148 4.88 -16.93 0.80
CA LYS A 148 5.69 -15.86 0.22
C LYS A 148 5.66 -14.61 1.10
N ASP A 149 6.83 -13.97 1.20
CA ASP A 149 6.98 -12.70 1.90
C ASP A 149 6.87 -11.52 0.95
N PHE A 150 6.26 -10.43 1.47
CA PHE A 150 6.11 -9.14 0.81
C PHE A 150 6.46 -8.04 1.79
N SER A 151 7.03 -6.96 1.30
CA SER A 151 7.38 -5.78 2.09
C SER A 151 6.49 -4.60 1.73
N PHE A 152 6.14 -3.81 2.73
CA PHE A 152 5.46 -2.53 2.59
C PHE A 152 6.07 -1.53 3.55
N SER A 153 6.25 -0.27 3.13
CA SER A 153 6.79 0.78 3.99
C SER A 153 5.87 1.99 3.95
N TYR A 154 5.71 2.64 5.09
CA TYR A 154 4.95 3.87 5.25
C TYR A 154 5.65 4.80 6.24
N VAL A 155 5.23 6.06 6.26
CA VAL A 155 5.82 7.08 7.12
C VAL A 155 4.77 7.65 8.04
N ILE A 156 5.07 7.70 9.32
CA ILE A 156 4.32 8.48 10.30
C ILE A 156 4.99 9.85 10.42
N ASP A 157 4.21 10.90 10.18
CA ASP A 157 4.63 12.28 10.38
C ASP A 157 3.55 13.04 11.16
N THR A 158 3.77 13.16 12.46
CA THR A 158 2.87 13.87 13.38
C THR A 158 3.38 15.28 13.72
N VAL A 159 4.51 15.66 13.11
CA VAL A 159 5.18 16.93 13.42
C VAL A 159 4.64 18.03 12.53
N ALA A 160 3.99 19.02 13.15
CA ALA A 160 3.56 20.19 12.40
C ALA A 160 4.76 20.97 11.85
N PRO A 161 4.64 21.54 10.63
CA PRO A 161 5.72 22.33 10.05
C PRO A 161 6.08 23.53 10.93
N VAL A 162 7.35 23.92 10.86
CA VAL A 162 7.81 25.14 11.54
C VAL A 162 7.18 26.35 10.87
N PRO A 163 6.63 27.32 11.63
CA PRO A 163 6.07 28.53 11.02
C PRO A 163 7.06 29.23 10.10
N PRO A 164 6.62 29.74 8.94
CA PRO A 164 7.51 30.44 8.04
C PRO A 164 8.07 31.71 8.68
N THR A 165 9.29 32.05 8.35
CA THR A 165 9.91 33.30 8.75
C THR A 165 9.80 34.34 7.64
N VAL A 166 9.85 35.59 8.00
CA VAL A 166 9.92 36.76 7.08
C VAL A 166 11.12 37.61 7.47
N SER A 167 11.94 37.96 6.51
CA SER A 167 12.98 38.98 6.68
C SER A 167 12.36 40.37 6.51
N LEU A 168 12.74 41.26 7.40
CA LEU A 168 12.29 42.65 7.42
C LEU A 168 13.41 43.62 6.97
N GLU A 169 14.36 43.15 6.16
CA GLU A 169 15.52 43.99 5.75
C GLU A 169 15.12 45.26 5.00
N ASP A 170 14.04 45.18 4.21
CA ASP A 170 13.49 46.34 3.47
C ASP A 170 12.42 47.13 4.26
N PHE A 171 12.27 46.84 5.55
CA PHE A 171 11.22 47.43 6.37
C PHE A 171 11.78 48.07 7.63
N VAL A 172 11.12 49.10 8.08
CA VAL A 172 11.40 49.78 9.37
C VAL A 172 10.37 49.34 10.38
N VAL A 173 10.80 48.74 11.50
CA VAL A 173 9.92 48.35 12.59
C VAL A 173 9.95 49.48 13.65
N LEU A 174 8.80 50.08 13.89
CA LEU A 174 8.63 51.13 14.91
C LEU A 174 8.50 50.52 16.31
N PRO A 175 8.80 51.27 17.41
CA PRO A 175 8.67 50.76 18.78
C PRO A 175 7.30 50.27 19.19
N ASN A 176 6.24 50.72 18.49
CA ASN A 176 4.86 50.27 18.70
C ASN A 176 4.47 49.04 17.86
N GLY A 177 5.45 48.39 17.17
CA GLY A 177 5.23 47.22 16.36
C GLY A 177 4.74 47.46 14.96
N ILE A 178 4.51 48.70 14.55
CA ILE A 178 4.15 49.08 13.16
C ILE A 178 5.38 48.83 12.27
N ILE A 179 5.16 48.17 11.15
CA ILE A 179 6.16 47.91 10.13
C ILE A 179 5.91 48.86 8.96
N LEU A 180 6.92 49.62 8.55
CA LEU A 180 6.88 50.57 7.50
C LEU A 180 7.76 50.12 6.33
N SER A 181 7.24 50.22 5.10
CA SER A 181 8.06 50.13 3.89
C SER A 181 8.11 51.52 3.21
N GLY A 182 9.31 51.95 2.83
CA GLY A 182 9.51 53.10 1.96
C GLY A 182 9.34 52.77 0.47
N ASN A 183 9.14 51.47 0.16
CA ASN A 183 9.01 50.93 -1.19
C ASN A 183 7.52 50.63 -1.46
N ASP A 184 6.99 51.13 -2.57
CA ASP A 184 5.61 50.87 -3.02
C ASP A 184 5.47 49.48 -3.71
N LEU A 185 6.59 48.78 -3.95
CA LEU A 185 6.65 47.40 -4.44
C LEU A 185 7.62 46.62 -3.54
N PRO A 186 7.31 46.36 -2.25
CA PRO A 186 8.22 45.62 -1.40
C PRO A 186 8.35 44.17 -1.87
N ALA A 187 9.51 43.58 -1.57
CA ALA A 187 9.72 42.15 -1.65
C ALA A 187 9.63 41.53 -0.25
N LEU A 188 9.07 40.33 -0.16
CA LEU A 188 9.11 39.50 1.03
C LEU A 188 10.05 38.33 0.77
N VAL A 189 10.93 38.07 1.71
CA VAL A 189 11.84 36.92 1.68
C VAL A 189 11.84 36.23 3.05
N GLY A 190 12.09 34.93 3.05
CA GLY A 190 12.10 34.21 4.32
C GLY A 190 12.49 32.74 4.18
N THR A 191 12.26 32.00 5.25
CA THR A 191 12.50 30.56 5.29
C THR A 191 11.26 29.82 5.75
N ALA A 192 11.11 28.58 5.29
CA ALA A 192 10.10 27.62 5.71
C ALA A 192 10.61 26.20 5.38
N GLU A 193 9.84 25.19 5.65
CA GLU A 193 10.20 23.83 5.25
C GLU A 193 10.27 23.68 3.73
N PRO A 194 11.31 22.98 3.20
CA PRO A 194 11.49 22.77 1.78
C PRO A 194 10.29 22.10 1.13
N LYS A 195 9.89 22.55 -0.09
CA LYS A 195 8.78 22.03 -0.88
C LYS A 195 7.37 22.29 -0.34
N PHE A 196 7.25 22.99 0.76
CA PHE A 196 5.95 23.44 1.25
C PHE A 196 5.40 24.61 0.41
N THR A 197 4.10 24.79 0.48
CA THR A 197 3.42 25.93 -0.14
C THR A 197 3.07 26.94 0.95
N ILE A 198 3.54 28.16 0.81
CA ILE A 198 3.16 29.31 1.64
C ILE A 198 1.96 29.99 1.03
N LEU A 199 0.94 30.25 1.82
CA LEU A 199 -0.18 31.09 1.46
C LEU A 199 0.05 32.52 1.91
N LEU A 200 0.00 33.46 0.98
CA LEU A 200 0.06 34.89 1.25
C LEU A 200 -1.35 35.43 1.34
N MET A 201 -1.75 35.84 2.53
CA MET A 201 -3.05 36.45 2.79
C MET A 201 -2.90 37.95 2.84
N ARG A 202 -3.90 38.67 2.32
CA ARG A 202 -3.99 40.15 2.43
C ARG A 202 -5.39 40.51 2.86
N ASP A 203 -5.48 41.26 3.96
CA ASP A 203 -6.75 41.71 4.53
C ASP A 203 -7.75 40.55 4.71
N GLY A 204 -7.23 39.40 5.20
CA GLY A 204 -8.00 38.16 5.45
C GLY A 204 -8.42 37.38 4.20
N LYS A 205 -7.89 37.70 3.01
CA LYS A 205 -8.17 36.99 1.76
C LYS A 205 -6.89 36.41 1.15
N LEU A 206 -7.01 35.23 0.54
CA LEU A 206 -5.90 34.66 -0.22
C LEU A 206 -5.50 35.62 -1.35
N TYR A 207 -4.25 36.06 -1.33
CA TYR A 207 -3.66 36.94 -2.33
C TYR A 207 -2.85 36.16 -3.36
N ASP A 208 -1.97 35.25 -2.88
CA ASP A 208 -1.14 34.40 -3.73
C ASP A 208 -0.62 33.18 -2.96
N SER A 209 0.09 32.28 -3.65
CA SER A 209 0.78 31.15 -3.08
C SER A 209 2.21 31.06 -3.60
N ILE A 210 3.13 30.60 -2.74
CA ILE A 210 4.58 30.57 -3.00
C ILE A 210 5.09 29.16 -2.69
N GLU A 211 5.80 28.56 -3.62
CA GLU A 211 6.53 27.31 -3.36
C GLU A 211 7.88 27.62 -2.70
N VAL A 212 8.17 26.92 -1.60
CA VAL A 212 9.45 26.98 -0.91
C VAL A 212 10.46 26.13 -1.67
N ASP A 213 11.64 26.70 -1.93
CA ASP A 213 12.70 25.97 -2.66
C ASP A 213 13.28 24.80 -1.85
N SER A 214 14.16 24.02 -2.50
CA SER A 214 14.80 22.86 -1.87
C SER A 214 15.76 23.20 -0.71
N ASN A 215 16.13 24.48 -0.53
CA ASN A 215 16.98 24.96 0.55
C ASN A 215 16.16 25.53 1.72
N GLY A 216 14.82 25.51 1.60
CA GLY A 216 13.94 26.10 2.62
C GLY A 216 13.84 27.61 2.52
N THR A 217 14.20 28.23 1.37
CA THR A 217 14.04 29.67 1.17
C THR A 217 12.88 29.98 0.25
N TRP A 218 12.26 31.14 0.47
CA TRP A 218 11.20 31.64 -0.36
C TRP A 218 11.34 33.14 -0.56
N ASN A 219 10.87 33.61 -1.71
CA ASN A 219 10.77 35.06 -2.00
C ASN A 219 9.46 35.34 -2.72
N TYR A 220 8.94 36.53 -2.50
CA TYR A 220 7.75 37.01 -3.17
C TYR A 220 7.93 38.49 -3.54
N GLN A 221 7.76 38.82 -4.81
CA GLN A 221 7.75 40.19 -5.31
C GLN A 221 6.33 40.58 -5.67
N PHE A 222 5.79 41.59 -4.99
CA PHE A 222 4.49 42.11 -5.36
C PHE A 222 4.50 42.68 -6.79
N SER A 223 3.49 42.33 -7.59
CA SER A 223 3.37 42.77 -8.96
C SER A 223 2.66 44.11 -9.11
N ASN A 224 1.90 44.51 -8.10
CA ASN A 224 1.13 45.75 -8.07
C ASN A 224 1.63 46.65 -6.95
N LYS A 225 1.74 47.98 -7.24
CA LYS A 225 2.10 48.98 -6.26
C LYS A 225 1.05 49.09 -5.15
N PHE A 226 1.55 49.17 -3.91
CA PHE A 226 0.73 49.52 -2.77
C PHE A 226 0.42 51.03 -2.80
N LEU A 227 -0.82 51.38 -2.58
CA LEU A 227 -1.18 52.76 -2.29
C LEU A 227 -0.79 53.10 -0.84
N GLN A 228 -0.67 54.36 -0.52
CA GLN A 228 -0.42 54.78 0.86
C GLN A 228 -1.59 54.31 1.74
N GLY A 229 -1.27 53.51 2.77
CA GLY A 229 -2.26 52.91 3.67
C GLY A 229 -1.65 51.82 4.56
N ALA A 230 -2.48 51.27 5.41
CA ALA A 230 -2.15 50.09 6.20
C ALA A 230 -2.74 48.83 5.53
N TYR A 231 -1.98 47.77 5.52
CA TYR A 231 -2.35 46.45 4.96
C TYR A 231 -2.02 45.40 6.00
N ASP A 232 -2.90 44.43 6.12
CA ASP A 232 -2.68 43.24 6.91
C ASP A 232 -2.17 42.12 5.99
N ILE A 233 -0.95 41.66 6.20
CA ILE A 233 -0.30 40.60 5.44
C ILE A 233 -0.01 39.46 6.38
N GLU A 234 -0.65 38.33 6.16
CA GLU A 234 -0.41 37.08 6.88
C GLU A 234 0.29 36.09 5.97
N ILE A 235 1.21 35.31 6.55
CA ILE A 235 1.97 34.27 5.87
C ILE A 235 1.70 32.98 6.61
N ILE A 236 1.16 32.00 5.91
CA ILE A 236 0.68 30.74 6.46
C ILE A 236 1.35 29.60 5.69
N SER A 237 1.89 28.60 6.37
CA SER A 237 2.41 27.35 5.80
C SER A 237 1.47 26.19 6.05
#